data_008bef9018a70dbc882fef85a2942d51
#
_entry.id   008bef9018a70dbc882fef85a2942d51
#
_cell.length_a   1.000
_cell.length_b   1.000
_cell.length_c   1.000
_cell.angle_alpha   90.00
_cell.angle_beta   90.00
_cell.angle_gamma   90.00
#
_symmetry.space_group_name_H-M   'P 1'
#
loop_
_entity.id
_entity.type
_entity.pdbx_description
1 polymer ?
#
loop_
_entity_poly.entity_id
_entity_poly.type
_entity_poly.pdbx_seq_one_letter_code
_entity_poly.pdbx_strand_id
1 'polypeptide(L)'
;TYIYPAPDDFSSKQGDDIDPIEIGNVFGDAERAPKRAAQYVSQGFTAVKFDPIMPMSAFDPRQLSLSALANAELVVKNIREAVGDQCDLLIGTHGQPNAAGAIRLAQRLEPYYPLWLEEPVPPENVEEMARVARSTKIPVATGERLASKYEFATLFAKQAASIIQPALGR
;
A
#
# COMPACT_ATOMS: atom_id res chain seq x y z
N THR A 1 9.40 8.23 2.12
CA THR A 1 9.88 7.63 0.86
C THR A 1 9.20 6.31 0.58
N TYR A 2 9.21 5.87 -0.67
CA TYR A 2 8.75 4.55 -1.07
C TYR A 2 9.85 3.51 -0.84
N ILE A 3 9.51 2.31 -0.38
CA ILE A 3 10.47 1.21 -0.26
C ILE A 3 10.68 0.61 -1.64
N TYR A 4 11.72 1.05 -2.34
CA TYR A 4 12.11 0.51 -3.64
C TYR A 4 13.20 -0.55 -3.51
N PRO A 5 13.27 -1.51 -4.45
CA PRO A 5 14.43 -2.37 -4.60
C PRO A 5 15.68 -1.52 -4.82
N ALA A 6 16.80 -1.94 -4.26
CA ALA A 6 18.10 -1.32 -4.53
C ALA A 6 19.00 -2.25 -5.36
N PRO A 7 20.05 -1.74 -6.00
CA PRO A 7 21.00 -2.56 -6.76
C PRO A 7 21.55 -3.77 -5.98
N ASP A 8 21.73 -3.61 -4.68
CA ASP A 8 22.24 -4.68 -3.81
C ASP A 8 21.24 -5.84 -3.64
N ASP A 9 19.95 -5.60 -3.85
CA ASP A 9 18.90 -6.63 -3.80
C ASP A 9 19.07 -7.62 -4.98
N PHE A 10 19.83 -7.24 -6.01
CA PHE A 10 20.09 -8.00 -7.24
C PHE A 10 21.54 -8.43 -7.39
N SER A 11 22.36 -8.34 -6.35
CA SER A 11 23.81 -8.54 -6.40
C SER A 11 24.26 -9.94 -6.84
N SER A 12 23.35 -10.91 -6.92
CA SER A 12 23.62 -12.27 -7.42
C SER A 12 23.27 -12.49 -8.91
N LYS A 13 22.67 -11.50 -9.59
CA LYS A 13 22.21 -11.63 -10.99
C LYS A 13 22.67 -10.43 -11.80
N GLN A 14 23.35 -10.68 -12.93
CA GLN A 14 23.79 -9.64 -13.86
C GLN A 14 22.83 -9.52 -15.05
N GLY A 15 22.43 -8.28 -15.39
CA GLY A 15 21.80 -7.94 -16.65
C GLY A 15 20.36 -8.48 -16.84
N ASP A 16 20.11 -9.04 -18.03
CA ASP A 16 18.77 -9.47 -18.49
C ASP A 16 18.15 -10.66 -17.76
N ASP A 17 18.87 -11.25 -16.79
CA ASP A 17 18.40 -12.41 -16.01
C ASP A 17 17.54 -12.00 -14.79
N ILE A 18 17.24 -10.73 -14.61
CA ILE A 18 16.37 -10.27 -13.51
C ILE A 18 14.91 -10.46 -13.91
N ASP A 19 14.26 -11.43 -13.27
CA ASP A 19 12.82 -11.63 -13.45
C ASP A 19 12.07 -10.40 -12.92
N PRO A 20 11.23 -9.72 -13.74
CA PRO A 20 10.39 -8.61 -13.28
C PRO A 20 9.52 -8.96 -12.07
N ILE A 21 9.16 -10.23 -11.88
CA ILE A 21 8.44 -10.74 -10.72
C ILE A 21 9.29 -10.67 -9.45
N GLU A 22 10.61 -10.87 -9.54
CA GLU A 22 11.51 -10.73 -8.39
C GLU A 22 11.66 -9.26 -7.93
N ILE A 23 11.55 -8.30 -8.85
CA ILE A 23 11.55 -6.87 -8.52
C ILE A 23 10.30 -6.51 -7.68
N GLY A 24 9.14 -7.06 -8.03
CA GLY A 24 7.90 -6.87 -7.27
C GLY A 24 7.91 -7.48 -5.88
N ASN A 25 8.74 -8.48 -5.63
CA ASN A 25 8.75 -9.22 -4.37
C ASN A 25 9.42 -8.46 -3.20
N VAL A 26 10.22 -7.43 -3.44
CA VAL A 26 10.87 -6.68 -2.35
C VAL A 26 9.84 -5.98 -1.46
N PHE A 27 8.75 -5.51 -2.01
CA PHE A 27 7.69 -4.81 -1.26
C PHE A 27 6.90 -5.72 -0.34
N GLY A 28 6.67 -6.96 -0.78
CA GLY A 28 5.97 -7.99 -0.02
C GLY A 28 6.93 -8.95 0.72
N ASP A 29 8.23 -8.64 0.76
CA ASP A 29 9.25 -9.46 1.42
C ASP A 29 9.37 -9.08 2.89
N ALA A 30 8.94 -9.99 3.76
CA ALA A 30 8.93 -9.78 5.21
C ALA A 30 10.32 -9.69 5.86
N GLU A 31 11.39 -10.01 5.14
CA GLU A 31 12.78 -9.92 5.64
C GLU A 31 13.53 -8.71 5.07
N ARG A 32 13.33 -8.39 3.80
CA ARG A 32 14.05 -7.29 3.11
C ARG A 32 13.41 -5.94 3.36
N ALA A 33 12.09 -5.84 3.31
CA ALA A 33 11.37 -4.58 3.48
C ALA A 33 11.66 -3.90 4.83
N PRO A 34 11.70 -4.61 5.98
CA PRO A 34 12.07 -4.00 7.26
C PRO A 34 13.48 -3.43 7.30
N LYS A 35 14.46 -4.13 6.71
CA LYS A 35 15.84 -3.65 6.63
C LYS A 35 15.94 -2.38 5.81
N ARG A 36 15.24 -2.32 4.68
CA ARG A 36 15.19 -1.15 3.82
C ARG A 36 14.49 0.03 4.52
N ALA A 37 13.39 -0.22 5.22
CA ALA A 37 12.70 0.80 6.00
C ALA A 37 13.62 1.39 7.09
N ALA A 38 14.32 0.56 7.85
CA ALA A 38 15.27 1.00 8.86
C ALA A 38 16.41 1.84 8.26
N GLN A 39 16.91 1.45 7.08
CA GLN A 39 17.91 2.23 6.36
C GLN A 39 17.39 3.64 5.99
N TYR A 40 16.16 3.76 5.48
CA TYR A 40 15.59 5.07 5.17
C TYR A 40 15.38 5.93 6.42
N VAL A 41 14.94 5.32 7.52
CA VAL A 41 14.84 6.06 8.81
C VAL A 41 16.21 6.55 9.27
N SER A 42 17.28 5.77 9.13
CA SER A 42 18.63 6.21 9.46
C SER A 42 19.15 7.36 8.58
N GLN A 43 18.55 7.55 7.40
CA GLN A 43 18.80 8.67 6.49
C GLN A 43 17.93 9.90 6.78
N GLY A 44 17.06 9.85 7.81
CA GLY A 44 16.22 10.95 8.24
C GLY A 44 14.80 10.95 7.65
N PHE A 45 14.38 9.89 6.96
CA PHE A 45 12.98 9.78 6.52
C PHE A 45 12.07 9.43 7.71
N THR A 46 10.96 10.15 7.83
CA THR A 46 9.96 9.98 8.90
C THR A 46 8.72 9.23 8.44
N ALA A 47 8.67 8.81 7.18
CA ALA A 47 7.59 8.01 6.63
C ALA A 47 8.10 7.10 5.51
N VAL A 48 7.56 5.88 5.43
CA VAL A 48 7.86 4.91 4.38
C VAL A 48 6.56 4.42 3.75
N LYS A 49 6.53 4.35 2.40
CA LYS A 49 5.42 3.82 1.63
C LYS A 49 5.82 2.49 1.00
N PHE A 50 4.90 1.52 1.01
CA PHE A 50 5.13 0.20 0.44
C PHE A 50 3.81 -0.52 0.17
N ASP A 51 3.87 -1.56 -0.67
CA ASP A 51 2.73 -2.41 -1.02
C ASP A 51 2.94 -3.78 -0.37
N PRO A 52 2.23 -4.11 0.73
CA PRO A 52 2.43 -5.38 1.43
C PRO A 52 1.77 -6.56 0.74
N ILE A 53 0.91 -6.34 -0.25
CA ILE A 53 0.25 -7.39 -1.02
C ILE A 53 1.04 -7.70 -2.28
N MET A 54 1.07 -8.99 -2.66
CA MET A 54 1.69 -9.41 -3.91
C MET A 54 0.96 -8.80 -5.10
N PRO A 55 1.68 -8.53 -6.21
CA PRO A 55 1.06 -7.98 -7.40
C PRO A 55 -0.16 -8.78 -7.84
N MET A 56 -1.28 -8.12 -7.93
CA MET A 56 -2.52 -8.57 -8.51
C MET A 56 -2.83 -7.66 -9.70
N SER A 57 -3.70 -8.06 -10.59
CA SER A 57 -4.14 -7.16 -11.64
C SER A 57 -5.14 -6.14 -11.08
N ALA A 58 -4.88 -4.85 -11.28
CA ALA A 58 -5.85 -3.81 -10.98
C ALA A 58 -7.08 -3.87 -11.89
N PHE A 59 -6.98 -4.61 -13.02
CA PHE A 59 -8.10 -4.84 -13.94
C PHE A 59 -8.95 -6.08 -13.59
N ASP A 60 -8.50 -6.88 -12.60
CA ASP A 60 -9.20 -8.07 -12.13
C ASP A 60 -9.08 -8.13 -10.59
N PRO A 61 -9.74 -7.23 -9.86
CA PRO A 61 -9.68 -7.16 -8.41
C PRO A 61 -10.21 -8.45 -7.79
N ARG A 62 -9.43 -9.05 -6.89
CA ARG A 62 -9.76 -10.33 -6.28
C ARG A 62 -9.83 -10.26 -4.77
N GLN A 63 -10.49 -11.26 -4.21
CA GLN A 63 -10.42 -11.54 -2.79
C GLN A 63 -9.02 -12.07 -2.44
N LEU A 64 -8.38 -11.45 -1.47
CA LEU A 64 -7.10 -11.91 -0.95
C LEU A 64 -7.23 -13.27 -0.26
N SER A 65 -6.31 -14.19 -0.55
CA SER A 65 -6.23 -15.47 0.15
C SER A 65 -5.80 -15.29 1.61
N LEU A 66 -6.02 -16.30 2.45
CA LEU A 66 -5.55 -16.26 3.84
C LEU A 66 -4.04 -16.12 3.93
N SER A 67 -3.30 -16.78 3.04
CA SER A 67 -1.83 -16.68 2.97
C SER A 67 -1.37 -15.29 2.55
N ALA A 68 -2.01 -14.67 1.56
CA ALA A 68 -1.71 -13.30 1.14
C ALA A 68 -1.96 -12.29 2.27
N LEU A 69 -3.08 -12.43 2.99
CA LEU A 69 -3.39 -11.60 4.15
C LEU A 69 -2.38 -11.79 5.29
N ALA A 70 -1.97 -13.03 5.57
CA ALA A 70 -1.00 -13.33 6.60
C ALA A 70 0.40 -12.78 6.25
N ASN A 71 0.81 -12.89 4.98
CA ASN A 71 2.07 -12.31 4.51
C ASN A 71 2.05 -10.78 4.59
N ALA A 72 0.98 -10.14 4.14
CA ALA A 72 0.84 -8.68 4.22
C ALA A 72 0.93 -8.18 5.66
N GLU A 73 0.25 -8.85 6.58
CA GLU A 73 0.34 -8.54 8.02
C GLU A 73 1.76 -8.71 8.55
N LEU A 74 2.45 -9.81 8.19
CA LEU A 74 3.83 -10.06 8.60
C LEU A 74 4.78 -8.98 8.12
N VAL A 75 4.67 -8.55 6.86
CA VAL A 75 5.48 -7.45 6.28
C VAL A 75 5.28 -6.16 7.08
N VAL A 76 4.03 -5.76 7.30
CA VAL A 76 3.71 -4.52 8.03
C VAL A 76 4.18 -4.59 9.47
N LYS A 77 3.97 -5.73 10.15
CA LYS A 77 4.47 -5.99 11.51
C LYS A 77 5.99 -5.83 11.58
N ASN A 78 6.72 -6.52 10.71
CA ASN A 78 8.18 -6.50 10.73
C ASN A 78 8.74 -5.11 10.42
N ILE A 79 8.10 -4.34 9.51
CA ILE A 79 8.48 -2.96 9.26
C ILE A 79 8.23 -2.10 10.50
N ARG A 80 7.05 -2.20 11.14
CA ARG A 80 6.74 -1.45 12.36
C ARG A 80 7.72 -1.77 13.48
N GLU A 81 8.07 -3.03 13.67
CA GLU A 81 9.08 -3.46 14.67
C GLU A 81 10.47 -2.89 14.36
N ALA A 82 10.85 -2.82 13.09
CA ALA A 82 12.15 -2.30 12.67
C ALA A 82 12.29 -0.78 12.78
N VAL A 83 11.21 -0.02 12.56
CA VAL A 83 11.25 1.46 12.52
C VAL A 83 10.66 2.12 13.78
N GLY A 84 9.97 1.36 14.62
CA GLY A 84 9.31 1.87 15.84
C GLY A 84 8.28 2.96 15.55
N ASP A 85 8.02 3.82 16.53
CA ASP A 85 7.05 4.92 16.44
C ASP A 85 7.61 6.19 15.79
N GLN A 86 8.86 6.17 15.34
CA GLN A 86 9.52 7.32 14.71
C GLN A 86 9.20 7.46 13.22
N CYS A 87 8.47 6.51 12.64
CA CYS A 87 8.22 6.46 11.21
C CYS A 87 6.77 6.09 10.93
N ASP A 88 6.10 6.88 10.11
CA ASP A 88 4.76 6.60 9.62
C ASP A 88 4.78 5.52 8.54
N LEU A 89 3.81 4.61 8.58
CA LEU A 89 3.64 3.56 7.57
C LEU A 89 2.51 3.95 6.60
N LEU A 90 2.82 3.99 5.33
CA LEU A 90 1.94 4.37 4.25
C LEU A 90 1.69 3.15 3.37
N ILE A 91 0.47 2.62 3.41
CA ILE A 91 0.15 1.36 2.73
C ILE A 91 -0.44 1.65 1.35
N GLY A 92 0.23 1.17 0.30
CA GLY A 92 -0.28 1.18 -1.07
C GLY A 92 -0.94 -0.15 -1.43
N THR A 93 -1.99 -0.11 -2.25
CA THR A 93 -2.62 -1.32 -2.82
C THR A 93 -2.99 -1.16 -4.29
N HIS A 94 -2.84 0.03 -4.85
CA HIS A 94 -3.09 0.34 -6.28
C HIS A 94 -4.45 -0.16 -6.80
N GLY A 95 -5.48 -0.19 -5.96
CA GLY A 95 -6.81 -0.67 -6.33
C GLY A 95 -6.89 -2.15 -6.70
N GLN A 96 -5.94 -2.96 -6.27
CA GLN A 96 -5.87 -4.38 -6.64
C GLN A 96 -6.92 -5.25 -5.93
N PRO A 97 -7.25 -5.06 -4.63
CA PRO A 97 -8.27 -5.87 -3.96
C PRO A 97 -9.70 -5.50 -4.38
N ASN A 98 -10.62 -6.42 -4.19
CA ASN A 98 -12.03 -6.07 -4.06
C ASN A 98 -12.33 -5.54 -2.64
N ALA A 99 -13.51 -4.92 -2.44
CA ALA A 99 -13.83 -4.29 -1.17
C ALA A 99 -13.80 -5.26 0.03
N ALA A 100 -14.26 -6.49 -0.14
CA ALA A 100 -14.22 -7.48 0.93
C ALA A 100 -12.78 -7.85 1.31
N GLY A 101 -11.87 -7.98 0.33
CA GLY A 101 -10.44 -8.20 0.55
C GLY A 101 -9.77 -7.02 1.22
N ALA A 102 -10.07 -5.81 0.75
CA ALA A 102 -9.55 -4.57 1.32
C ALA A 102 -9.96 -4.38 2.80
N ILE A 103 -11.21 -4.66 3.14
CA ILE A 103 -11.71 -4.58 4.53
C ILE A 103 -10.98 -5.59 5.42
N ARG A 104 -10.85 -6.84 4.96
CA ARG A 104 -10.12 -7.87 5.73
C ARG A 104 -8.63 -7.53 5.90
N LEU A 105 -8.01 -6.95 4.88
CA LEU A 105 -6.64 -6.45 4.95
C LEU A 105 -6.54 -5.33 5.98
N ALA A 106 -7.36 -4.28 5.85
CA ALA A 106 -7.36 -3.15 6.75
C ALA A 106 -7.51 -3.55 8.22
N GLN A 107 -8.47 -4.44 8.53
CA GLN A 107 -8.69 -4.94 9.89
C GLN A 107 -7.47 -5.65 10.48
N ARG A 108 -6.71 -6.39 9.65
CA ARG A 108 -5.46 -7.02 10.09
C ARG A 108 -4.33 -6.01 10.34
N LEU A 109 -4.33 -4.90 9.58
CA LEU A 109 -3.27 -3.90 9.66
C LEU A 109 -3.53 -2.83 10.72
N GLU A 110 -4.76 -2.65 11.21
CA GLU A 110 -5.10 -1.67 12.25
C GLU A 110 -4.18 -1.71 13.49
N PRO A 111 -3.77 -2.88 14.02
CA PRO A 111 -2.89 -2.95 15.19
C PRO A 111 -1.51 -2.31 15.01
N TYR A 112 -1.09 -2.08 13.77
CA TYR A 112 0.22 -1.49 13.43
C TYR A 112 0.15 0.01 13.14
N TYR A 113 -1.02 0.62 13.29
CA TYR A 113 -1.27 2.06 13.15
C TYR A 113 -0.72 2.67 11.85
N PRO A 114 -1.11 2.18 10.65
CA PRO A 114 -0.75 2.85 9.40
C PRO A 114 -1.34 4.25 9.36
N LEU A 115 -0.58 5.20 8.79
CA LEU A 115 -1.07 6.58 8.58
C LEU A 115 -2.18 6.62 7.54
N TRP A 116 -2.08 5.80 6.49
CA TRP A 116 -3.17 5.59 5.53
C TRP A 116 -3.12 4.23 4.81
N LEU A 117 -4.26 3.89 4.24
CA LEU A 117 -4.44 2.83 3.26
C LEU A 117 -4.82 3.47 1.93
N GLU A 118 -3.93 3.40 0.92
CA GLU A 118 -4.07 4.07 -0.36
C GLU A 118 -4.68 3.16 -1.41
N GLU A 119 -5.71 3.69 -2.11
CA GLU A 119 -6.47 3.02 -3.16
C GLU A 119 -6.85 1.57 -2.82
N PRO A 120 -7.57 1.35 -1.69
CA PRO A 120 -7.89 0.00 -1.25
C PRO A 120 -8.76 -0.81 -2.22
N VAL A 121 -9.43 -0.12 -3.15
CA VAL A 121 -10.24 -0.67 -4.25
C VAL A 121 -10.02 0.17 -5.51
N PRO A 122 -10.43 -0.30 -6.71
CA PRO A 122 -10.40 0.51 -7.92
C PRO A 122 -11.09 1.86 -7.71
N PRO A 123 -10.45 2.99 -8.07
CA PRO A 123 -10.96 4.34 -7.77
C PRO A 123 -12.25 4.68 -8.50
N GLU A 124 -12.58 3.97 -9.58
CA GLU A 124 -13.83 4.12 -10.32
C GLU A 124 -15.06 3.72 -9.50
N ASN A 125 -14.88 2.88 -8.47
CA ASN A 125 -15.97 2.43 -7.60
C ASN A 125 -15.95 3.18 -6.27
N VAL A 126 -16.39 4.43 -6.30
CA VAL A 126 -16.43 5.33 -5.14
C VAL A 126 -17.31 4.80 -4.01
N GLU A 127 -18.41 4.08 -4.33
CA GLU A 127 -19.30 3.49 -3.32
C GLU A 127 -18.58 2.39 -2.51
N GLU A 128 -17.84 1.51 -3.18
CA GLU A 128 -17.07 0.48 -2.50
C GLU A 128 -15.86 1.09 -1.75
N MET A 129 -15.25 2.15 -2.28
CA MET A 129 -14.23 2.92 -1.55
C MET A 129 -14.80 3.48 -0.24
N ALA A 130 -15.97 4.11 -0.30
CA ALA A 130 -16.68 4.62 0.87
C ALA A 130 -17.05 3.50 1.86
N ARG A 131 -17.42 2.31 1.35
CA ARG A 131 -17.68 1.14 2.19
C ARG A 131 -16.41 0.71 2.94
N VAL A 132 -15.25 0.66 2.28
CA VAL A 132 -13.98 0.34 2.94
C VAL A 132 -13.66 1.41 3.98
N ALA A 133 -13.76 2.70 3.63
CA ALA A 133 -13.47 3.80 4.55
C ALA A 133 -14.30 3.73 5.85
N ARG A 134 -15.56 3.30 5.77
CA ARG A 134 -16.42 3.11 6.96
C ARG A 134 -16.13 1.83 7.75
N SER A 135 -15.35 0.92 7.20
CA SER A 135 -15.10 -0.42 7.80
C SER A 135 -13.74 -0.54 8.50
N THR A 136 -12.95 0.53 8.53
CA THR A 136 -11.63 0.56 9.16
C THR A 136 -11.38 1.88 9.88
N LYS A 137 -10.46 1.85 10.85
CA LYS A 137 -9.94 3.05 11.53
C LYS A 137 -8.75 3.66 10.78
N ILE A 138 -8.15 2.94 9.82
CA ILE A 138 -7.05 3.46 9.01
C ILE A 138 -7.63 4.49 8.03
N PRO A 139 -7.12 5.73 7.98
CA PRO A 139 -7.55 6.71 6.99
C PRO A 139 -7.37 6.19 5.57
N VAL A 140 -8.39 6.28 4.73
CA VAL A 140 -8.29 5.94 3.31
C VAL A 140 -7.73 7.13 2.55
N ALA A 141 -6.73 6.89 1.70
CA ALA A 141 -6.16 7.84 0.76
C ALA A 141 -6.46 7.43 -0.67
N THR A 142 -6.73 8.38 -1.56
CA THR A 142 -6.94 8.13 -3.00
C THR A 142 -6.82 9.43 -3.80
N GLY A 143 -6.77 9.32 -5.13
CA GLY A 143 -6.86 10.46 -6.01
C GLY A 143 -5.82 10.52 -7.12
N GLU A 144 -4.76 9.72 -7.08
CA GLU A 144 -3.70 9.76 -8.10
C GLU A 144 -4.20 9.45 -9.51
N ARG A 145 -5.29 8.68 -9.63
CA ARG A 145 -5.93 8.31 -10.91
C ARG A 145 -7.14 9.17 -11.28
N LEU A 146 -7.51 10.14 -10.45
CA LEU A 146 -8.59 11.08 -10.73
C LEU A 146 -8.05 12.34 -11.39
N ALA A 147 -8.74 12.82 -12.43
CA ALA A 147 -8.28 13.92 -13.25
C ALA A 147 -9.11 15.22 -13.11
N SER A 148 -10.34 15.14 -12.62
CA SER A 148 -11.25 16.27 -12.61
C SER A 148 -11.78 16.61 -11.21
N LYS A 149 -12.09 17.89 -10.98
CA LYS A 149 -12.75 18.35 -9.75
C LYS A 149 -14.12 17.67 -9.51
N TYR A 150 -14.77 17.17 -10.55
CA TYR A 150 -16.07 16.52 -10.43
C TYR A 150 -15.95 15.11 -9.84
N GLU A 151 -14.86 14.40 -10.18
CA GLU A 151 -14.56 13.11 -9.55
C GLU A 151 -14.24 13.29 -8.07
N PHE A 152 -13.42 14.30 -7.72
CA PHE A 152 -13.16 14.62 -6.31
C PHE A 152 -14.43 15.07 -5.58
N ALA A 153 -15.31 15.83 -6.20
CA ALA A 153 -16.61 16.20 -5.60
C ALA A 153 -17.44 14.95 -5.24
N THR A 154 -17.39 13.91 -6.07
CA THR A 154 -18.07 12.63 -5.79
C THR A 154 -17.42 11.92 -4.59
N LEU A 155 -16.07 11.89 -4.49
CA LEU A 155 -15.38 11.35 -3.32
C LEU A 155 -15.81 12.04 -2.03
N PHE A 156 -15.86 13.36 -2.03
CA PHE A 156 -16.27 14.14 -0.86
C PHE A 156 -17.73 13.89 -0.47
N ALA A 157 -18.64 13.90 -1.45
CA ALA A 157 -20.06 13.65 -1.21
C ALA A 157 -20.31 12.26 -0.59
N LYS A 158 -19.49 11.26 -0.93
CA LYS A 158 -19.59 9.89 -0.41
C LYS A 158 -18.74 9.64 0.83
N GLN A 159 -17.91 10.62 1.24
CA GLN A 159 -16.94 10.44 2.33
C GLN A 159 -16.07 9.18 2.10
N ALA A 160 -15.61 9.01 0.86
CA ALA A 160 -14.90 7.82 0.43
C ALA A 160 -13.42 7.82 0.81
N ALA A 161 -12.86 8.97 1.17
CA ALA A 161 -11.47 9.10 1.59
C ALA A 161 -11.31 10.23 2.62
N SER A 162 -10.29 10.10 3.46
CA SER A 162 -9.85 11.11 4.42
C SER A 162 -8.70 11.94 3.89
N ILE A 163 -7.94 11.40 2.94
CA ILE A 163 -6.76 12.00 2.33
C ILE A 163 -6.91 11.94 0.81
N ILE A 164 -6.64 13.05 0.14
CA ILE A 164 -6.67 13.12 -1.33
C ILE A 164 -5.30 13.47 -1.89
N GLN A 165 -4.95 12.81 -2.97
CA GLN A 165 -3.63 12.86 -3.59
C GLN A 165 -3.75 13.19 -5.10
N PRO A 166 -4.17 14.42 -5.47
CA PRO A 166 -4.32 14.79 -6.86
C PRO A 166 -2.97 14.82 -7.57
N ALA A 167 -2.86 14.18 -8.74
CA ALA A 167 -1.70 14.26 -9.60
C ALA A 167 -1.75 15.56 -10.44
N LEU A 168 -1.24 16.65 -9.88
CA LEU A 168 -1.34 18.00 -10.49
C LEU A 168 -0.57 18.14 -11.83
N GLY A 169 0.25 17.16 -12.18
CA GLY A 169 1.00 17.14 -13.45
C GLY A 169 0.31 16.37 -14.57
N ARG A 170 -0.93 15.93 -14.37
CA ARG A 170 -1.73 15.24 -15.39
C ARG A 170 -2.77 16.15 -15.98
#